data_f89e3eea77b64525a0161d8c87238ffe
#
_entry.id   f89e3eea77b64525a0161d8c87238ffe
#
_cell.length_a   1.000
_cell.length_b   1.000
_cell.length_c   1.000
_cell.angle_alpha   90.00
_cell.angle_beta   90.00
_cell.angle_gamma   90.00
#
_symmetry.space_group_name_H-M   'P 1'
#
loop_
_entity.id
_entity.type
_entity.pdbx_description
1 polymer ?
#
loop_
_entity_poly.entity_id
_entity_poly.type
_entity_poly.pdbx_seq_one_letter_code
_entity_poly.pdbx_strand_id
1 'polypeptide(L)'
;MLLTEEQAKKIDPLLEKDDIKALEAVIRANTNNHFHRNGYKPLLVKLEGGKLYFKAPINLFTVGSTVEIHGTPYLDGFYTVSVVGDDYIEVEEAILAGDHSLVGANLYLIEYPADVVAGAKNVIKYKAQMANKVGVKSETVSRVSVTYYEVNRHEGVIDGVPSYLWSFLDPYRKLRWV
;
A
#
# COMPACT_ATOMS: atom_id res chain seq x y z
N MET A 1 4.15 -2.87 -4.82
CA MET A 1 4.14 -1.45 -4.40
C MET A 1 3.14 -0.67 -5.23
N LEU A 2 2.34 0.18 -4.61
CA LEU A 2 1.32 1.02 -5.28
C LEU A 2 1.98 2.08 -6.18
N LEU A 3 2.98 2.77 -5.66
CA LEU A 3 3.76 3.80 -6.33
C LEU A 3 5.23 3.69 -5.91
N THR A 4 6.15 3.96 -6.83
CA THR A 4 7.54 4.17 -6.45
C THR A 4 7.69 5.55 -5.78
N GLU A 5 8.71 5.68 -4.93
CA GLU A 5 9.00 6.96 -4.27
C GLU A 5 9.22 8.10 -5.28
N GLU A 6 9.91 7.82 -6.40
CA GLU A 6 10.08 8.78 -7.48
C GLU A 6 8.76 9.23 -8.13
N GLN A 7 7.80 8.29 -8.28
CA GLN A 7 6.49 8.61 -8.83
C GLN A 7 5.66 9.46 -7.87
N ALA A 8 5.76 9.18 -6.57
CA ALA A 8 5.09 9.94 -5.52
C ALA A 8 5.66 11.35 -5.38
N LYS A 9 6.99 11.50 -5.34
CA LYS A 9 7.70 12.78 -5.25
C LYS A 9 7.48 13.70 -6.46
N LYS A 10 7.16 13.15 -7.64
CA LYS A 10 6.72 13.95 -8.80
C LYS A 10 5.37 14.64 -8.58
N ILE A 11 4.54 14.12 -7.67
CA ILE A 11 3.22 14.67 -7.35
C ILE A 11 3.33 15.59 -6.14
N ASP A 12 3.98 15.14 -5.09
CA ASP A 12 4.26 15.90 -3.88
C ASP A 12 5.70 15.60 -3.41
N PRO A 13 6.60 16.59 -3.50
CA PRO A 13 8.01 16.41 -3.10
C PRO A 13 8.23 16.07 -1.62
N LEU A 14 7.24 16.32 -0.76
CA LEU A 14 7.30 16.07 0.68
C LEU A 14 6.91 14.63 1.06
N LEU A 15 6.39 13.85 0.11
CA LEU A 15 5.99 12.46 0.38
C LEU A 15 7.19 11.56 0.64
N GLU A 16 7.07 10.84 1.72
CA GLU A 16 8.02 9.80 2.12
C GLU A 16 7.48 8.40 1.79
N LYS A 17 8.34 7.41 1.88
CA LYS A 17 7.99 6.02 1.63
C LYS A 17 6.89 5.51 2.58
N ASP A 18 6.92 5.97 3.83
CA ASP A 18 5.95 5.58 4.85
C ASP A 18 4.54 6.13 4.54
N ASP A 19 4.44 7.29 3.89
CA ASP A 19 3.14 7.83 3.43
C ASP A 19 2.52 6.94 2.35
N ILE A 20 3.36 6.38 1.46
CA ILE A 20 2.90 5.45 0.42
C ILE A 20 2.42 4.14 1.07
N LYS A 21 3.14 3.62 2.06
CA LYS A 21 2.73 2.44 2.83
C LYS A 21 1.43 2.67 3.60
N ALA A 22 1.27 3.85 4.20
CA ALA A 22 0.03 4.25 4.89
C ALA A 22 -1.15 4.29 3.91
N LEU A 23 -0.96 4.88 2.71
CA LEU A 23 -1.98 4.90 1.66
C LEU A 23 -2.35 3.49 1.20
N GLU A 24 -1.39 2.61 1.01
CA GLU A 24 -1.64 1.20 0.70
C GLU A 24 -2.49 0.52 1.79
N ALA A 25 -2.18 0.77 3.06
CA ALA A 25 -2.95 0.22 4.18
C ALA A 25 -4.40 0.73 4.17
N VAL A 26 -4.63 2.02 3.90
CA VAL A 26 -5.96 2.62 3.76
C VAL A 26 -6.73 1.97 2.61
N ILE A 27 -6.12 1.77 1.45
CA ILE A 27 -6.72 1.12 0.28
C ILE A 27 -7.15 -0.31 0.63
N ARG A 28 -6.25 -1.12 1.23
CA ARG A 28 -6.56 -2.50 1.64
C ARG A 28 -7.67 -2.56 2.69
N ALA A 29 -7.63 -1.67 3.69
CA ALA A 29 -8.65 -1.61 4.74
C ALA A 29 -10.04 -1.25 4.18
N ASN A 30 -10.12 -0.29 3.24
CA ASN A 30 -11.39 0.13 2.65
C ASN A 30 -11.97 -0.88 1.67
N THR A 31 -11.15 -1.71 1.05
CA THR A 31 -11.59 -2.71 0.07
C THR A 31 -11.73 -4.10 0.66
N ASN A 32 -11.20 -4.35 1.86
CA ASN A 32 -11.02 -5.69 2.40
C ASN A 32 -10.33 -6.63 1.38
N ASN A 33 -9.42 -6.07 0.56
CA ASN A 33 -8.75 -6.76 -0.54
C ASN A 33 -7.26 -6.50 -0.43
N HIS A 34 -6.47 -7.55 -0.39
CA HIS A 34 -5.01 -7.46 -0.30
C HIS A 34 -4.34 -7.33 -1.68
N PHE A 35 -5.13 -7.40 -2.76
CA PHE A 35 -4.63 -7.30 -4.14
C PHE A 35 -3.56 -8.33 -4.49
N HIS A 36 -3.77 -9.56 -4.00
CA HIS A 36 -2.89 -10.68 -4.36
C HIS A 36 -2.91 -10.92 -5.85
N ARG A 37 -1.74 -11.05 -6.46
CA ARG A 37 -1.62 -11.50 -7.83
C ARG A 37 -2.10 -12.95 -7.95
N ASN A 38 -3.07 -13.18 -8.82
CA ASN A 38 -3.65 -14.51 -9.02
C ASN A 38 -2.64 -15.50 -9.61
N GLY A 39 -2.73 -16.75 -9.14
CA GLY A 39 -2.02 -17.89 -9.75
C GLY A 39 -0.58 -18.11 -9.29
N TYR A 40 -0.03 -17.29 -8.40
CA TYR A 40 1.32 -17.47 -7.89
C TYR A 40 1.38 -17.39 -6.37
N LYS A 41 1.69 -18.54 -5.74
CA LYS A 41 1.79 -18.68 -4.28
C LYS A 41 3.02 -19.50 -3.96
N PRO A 42 4.23 -18.94 -4.01
CA PRO A 42 5.42 -19.67 -3.61
C PRO A 42 5.34 -20.06 -2.13
N LEU A 43 5.68 -21.30 -1.84
CA LEU A 43 5.80 -21.76 -0.47
C LEU A 43 7.14 -21.32 0.09
N LEU A 44 7.10 -20.65 1.23
CA LEU A 44 8.27 -20.39 2.05
C LEU A 44 8.76 -21.68 2.70
N VAL A 45 10.07 -21.84 2.73
CA VAL A 45 10.72 -23.02 3.32
C VAL A 45 11.34 -22.66 4.66
N LYS A 46 12.16 -21.60 4.68
CA LYS A 46 12.89 -21.16 5.87
C LYS A 46 13.23 -19.68 5.82
N LEU A 47 13.43 -19.13 7.00
CA LEU A 47 14.16 -17.88 7.22
C LEU A 47 15.53 -18.25 7.76
N GLU A 48 16.60 -17.76 7.13
CA GLU A 48 17.98 -17.99 7.56
C GLU A 48 18.82 -16.76 7.23
N GLY A 49 19.50 -16.21 8.22
CA GLY A 49 20.34 -15.02 8.03
C GLY A 49 19.59 -13.81 7.45
N GLY A 50 18.29 -13.61 7.74
CA GLY A 50 17.47 -12.53 7.19
C GLY A 50 16.94 -12.78 5.78
N LYS A 51 17.19 -13.95 5.20
CA LYS A 51 16.75 -14.37 3.86
C LYS A 51 15.55 -15.30 3.92
N LEU A 52 14.56 -15.01 3.12
CA LEU A 52 13.36 -15.82 2.96
C LEU A 52 13.56 -16.77 1.77
N TYR A 53 13.71 -18.06 2.03
CA TYR A 53 13.97 -19.09 1.02
C TYR A 53 12.67 -19.75 0.52
N PHE A 54 12.63 -20.09 -0.76
CA PHE A 54 11.50 -20.72 -1.44
C PHE A 54 11.83 -22.08 -2.02
N LYS A 55 10.79 -22.86 -2.26
CA LYS A 55 10.89 -24.17 -2.89
C LYS A 55 10.91 -24.12 -4.43
N ALA A 56 10.53 -22.99 -5.03
CA ALA A 56 10.39 -22.83 -6.49
C ALA A 56 11.05 -21.53 -6.96
N PRO A 57 11.43 -21.42 -8.24
CA PRO A 57 12.00 -20.21 -8.82
C PRO A 57 11.08 -18.99 -8.63
N ILE A 58 11.67 -17.83 -8.33
CA ILE A 58 10.96 -16.60 -7.98
C ILE A 58 11.08 -15.51 -9.05
N ASN A 59 10.81 -15.85 -10.31
CA ASN A 59 10.99 -14.95 -11.46
C ASN A 59 10.05 -13.73 -11.48
N LEU A 60 9.10 -13.62 -10.53
CA LEU A 60 8.08 -12.58 -10.52
C LEU A 60 8.34 -11.47 -9.52
N PHE A 61 9.30 -11.64 -8.62
CA PHE A 61 9.64 -10.60 -7.66
C PHE A 61 10.69 -9.65 -8.25
N THR A 62 10.50 -8.38 -7.97
CA THR A 62 11.47 -7.33 -8.27
C THR A 62 11.74 -6.52 -7.01
N VAL A 63 12.91 -5.92 -6.94
CA VAL A 63 13.22 -4.97 -5.87
C VAL A 63 12.15 -3.86 -5.84
N GLY A 64 11.66 -3.54 -4.64
CA GLY A 64 10.56 -2.60 -4.44
C GLY A 64 9.16 -3.23 -4.55
N SER A 65 9.01 -4.51 -4.89
CA SER A 65 7.71 -5.19 -4.86
C SER A 65 7.18 -5.28 -3.43
N THR A 66 5.87 -5.06 -3.25
CA THR A 66 5.20 -5.37 -1.98
C THR A 66 4.78 -6.83 -1.98
N VAL A 67 5.09 -7.53 -0.89
CA VAL A 67 4.72 -8.92 -0.67
C VAL A 67 3.99 -9.07 0.65
N GLU A 68 3.11 -10.06 0.76
CA GLU A 68 2.48 -10.45 2.02
C GLU A 68 2.93 -11.86 2.38
N ILE A 69 3.40 -12.04 3.62
CA ILE A 69 3.65 -13.34 4.23
C ILE A 69 2.42 -13.73 5.02
N HIS A 70 1.96 -14.95 4.86
CA HIS A 70 0.79 -15.48 5.56
C HIS A 70 0.97 -16.94 5.96
N GLY A 71 0.49 -17.30 7.16
CA GLY A 71 0.55 -18.66 7.70
C GLY A 71 1.76 -18.92 8.59
N THR A 72 2.38 -17.88 9.10
CA THR A 72 3.46 -17.96 10.10
C THR A 72 2.98 -17.43 11.45
N PRO A 73 3.50 -17.94 12.57
CA PRO A 73 3.13 -17.45 13.90
C PRO A 73 3.60 -15.99 14.18
N TYR A 74 4.66 -15.53 13.49
CA TYR A 74 5.38 -14.29 13.88
C TYR A 74 5.74 -13.37 12.72
N LEU A 75 5.56 -13.81 11.46
CA LEU A 75 5.99 -13.08 10.28
C LEU A 75 4.83 -12.70 9.36
N ASP A 76 3.59 -12.92 9.76
CA ASP A 76 2.44 -12.52 8.95
C ASP A 76 2.41 -11.00 8.81
N GLY A 77 2.40 -10.49 7.58
CA GLY A 77 2.42 -9.06 7.33
C GLY A 77 2.82 -8.69 5.90
N PHE A 78 2.92 -7.38 5.67
CA PHE A 78 3.33 -6.81 4.39
C PHE A 78 4.77 -6.33 4.47
N TYR A 79 5.55 -6.67 3.43
CA TYR A 79 6.98 -6.40 3.36
C TYR A 79 7.34 -5.84 2.00
N THR A 80 8.44 -5.08 1.94
CA THR A 80 9.00 -4.56 0.69
C THR A 80 10.26 -5.34 0.33
N VAL A 81 10.31 -5.90 -0.86
CA VAL A 81 11.48 -6.65 -1.35
C VAL A 81 12.65 -5.71 -1.55
N SER A 82 13.77 -5.98 -0.89
CA SER A 82 15.04 -5.23 -1.03
C SER A 82 16.05 -5.93 -1.93
N VAL A 83 16.10 -7.27 -1.88
CA VAL A 83 17.00 -8.08 -2.70
C VAL A 83 16.23 -9.28 -3.27
N VAL A 84 16.55 -9.65 -4.51
CA VAL A 84 16.04 -10.86 -5.16
C VAL A 84 17.22 -11.73 -5.55
N GLY A 85 17.33 -12.94 -4.97
CA GLY A 85 18.26 -14.00 -5.34
C GLY A 85 17.58 -15.06 -6.21
N ASP A 86 18.28 -16.17 -6.46
CA ASP A 86 17.75 -17.26 -7.29
C ASP A 86 16.64 -18.05 -6.57
N ASP A 87 16.78 -18.25 -5.27
CA ASP A 87 15.89 -19.05 -4.41
C ASP A 87 15.50 -18.34 -3.11
N TYR A 88 15.85 -17.06 -2.93
CA TYR A 88 15.52 -16.25 -1.77
C TYR A 88 15.17 -14.82 -2.13
N ILE A 89 14.47 -14.14 -1.22
CA ILE A 89 14.39 -12.68 -1.19
C ILE A 89 14.84 -12.15 0.18
N GLU A 90 15.28 -10.90 0.21
CA GLU A 90 15.39 -10.12 1.43
C GLU A 90 14.33 -9.01 1.40
N VAL A 91 13.90 -8.56 2.57
CA VAL A 91 12.94 -7.47 2.73
C VAL A 91 13.58 -6.30 3.49
N GLU A 92 13.05 -5.11 3.31
CA GLU A 92 13.60 -3.90 3.94
C GLU A 92 13.25 -3.83 5.42
N GLU A 93 12.09 -4.34 5.79
CA GLU A 93 11.60 -4.34 7.16
C GLU A 93 12.41 -5.34 7.99
N ALA A 94 12.63 -4.99 9.26
CA ALA A 94 13.31 -5.90 10.19
C ALA A 94 12.50 -7.18 10.39
N ILE A 95 13.09 -8.31 10.04
CA ILE A 95 12.53 -9.64 10.33
C ILE A 95 13.16 -10.14 11.64
N LEU A 96 12.44 -11.01 12.34
CA LEU A 96 12.94 -11.66 13.55
C LEU A 96 14.32 -12.26 13.29
N ALA A 97 15.26 -11.95 14.16
CA ALA A 97 16.59 -12.54 14.10
C ALA A 97 16.52 -14.04 14.46
N GLY A 98 17.25 -14.85 13.69
CA GLY A 98 17.36 -16.29 13.89
C GLY A 98 16.90 -17.10 12.69
N ASP A 99 17.15 -18.40 12.76
CA ASP A 99 16.78 -19.34 11.72
C ASP A 99 15.44 -20.00 12.10
N HIS A 100 14.45 -19.88 11.23
CA HIS A 100 13.11 -20.38 11.45
C HIS A 100 12.63 -21.23 10.27
N SER A 101 12.03 -22.39 10.59
CA SER A 101 11.28 -23.16 9.59
C SER A 101 9.96 -22.46 9.29
N LEU A 102 9.69 -22.20 8.01
CA LEU A 102 8.48 -21.53 7.52
C LEU A 102 7.60 -22.48 6.69
N VAL A 103 7.74 -23.78 6.90
CA VAL A 103 7.01 -24.81 6.16
C VAL A 103 5.50 -24.60 6.31
N GLY A 104 4.82 -24.41 5.17
CA GLY A 104 3.38 -24.14 5.11
C GLY A 104 3.03 -22.66 5.01
N ALA A 105 3.99 -21.75 5.17
CA ALA A 105 3.78 -20.34 4.94
C ALA A 105 3.71 -20.02 3.43
N ASN A 106 2.84 -19.09 3.08
CA ASN A 106 2.65 -18.62 1.72
C ASN A 106 3.19 -17.20 1.60
N LEU A 107 3.78 -16.91 0.43
CA LEU A 107 4.09 -15.55 0.01
C LEU A 107 3.15 -15.15 -1.11
N TYR A 108 2.60 -13.95 -1.01
CA TYR A 108 1.74 -13.37 -2.04
C TYR A 108 2.38 -12.11 -2.60
N LEU A 109 2.51 -12.04 -3.93
CA LEU A 109 2.86 -10.79 -4.58
C LEU A 109 1.63 -9.87 -4.62
N ILE A 110 1.80 -8.62 -4.18
CA ILE A 110 0.77 -7.60 -4.22
C ILE A 110 0.88 -6.84 -5.54
N GLU A 111 -0.21 -6.80 -6.31
CA GLU A 111 -0.26 -6.10 -7.60
C GLU A 111 -1.54 -5.26 -7.67
N TYR A 112 -1.36 -3.94 -7.72
CA TYR A 112 -2.49 -3.02 -7.82
C TYR A 112 -2.88 -2.78 -9.28
N PRO A 113 -4.18 -2.86 -9.62
CA PRO A 113 -4.68 -2.48 -10.94
C PRO A 113 -4.35 -1.03 -11.31
N ALA A 114 -4.24 -0.76 -12.59
CA ALA A 114 -3.82 0.55 -13.09
C ALA A 114 -4.77 1.70 -12.69
N ASP A 115 -6.07 1.43 -12.59
CA ASP A 115 -7.08 2.38 -12.13
C ASP A 115 -6.95 2.68 -10.62
N VAL A 116 -6.60 1.68 -9.80
CA VAL A 116 -6.28 1.87 -8.38
C VAL A 116 -5.04 2.77 -8.24
N VAL A 117 -4.00 2.53 -9.04
CA VAL A 117 -2.80 3.37 -9.06
C VAL A 117 -3.13 4.81 -9.50
N ALA A 118 -3.97 4.98 -10.52
CA ALA A 118 -4.40 6.30 -10.99
C ALA A 118 -5.24 7.04 -9.93
N GLY A 119 -6.18 6.34 -9.29
CA GLY A 119 -7.00 6.87 -8.21
C GLY A 119 -6.15 7.32 -7.01
N ALA A 120 -5.20 6.50 -6.60
CA ALA A 120 -4.25 6.83 -5.54
C ALA A 120 -3.44 8.11 -5.84
N LYS A 121 -2.98 8.29 -7.08
CA LYS A 121 -2.32 9.53 -7.51
C LYS A 121 -3.22 10.76 -7.36
N ASN A 122 -4.51 10.61 -7.64
CA ASN A 122 -5.47 11.72 -7.49
C ASN A 122 -5.71 12.05 -6.00
N VAL A 123 -5.76 11.05 -5.14
CA VAL A 123 -5.83 11.24 -3.68
C VAL A 123 -4.61 11.99 -3.16
N ILE A 124 -3.41 11.61 -3.59
CA ILE A 124 -2.17 12.31 -3.22
C ILE A 124 -2.20 13.77 -3.69
N LYS A 125 -2.59 14.03 -4.95
CA LYS A 125 -2.73 15.40 -5.48
C LYS A 125 -3.71 16.24 -4.65
N TYR A 126 -4.83 15.64 -4.28
CA TYR A 126 -5.81 16.33 -3.44
C TYR A 126 -5.22 16.68 -2.06
N LYS A 127 -4.55 15.72 -1.39
CA LYS A 127 -3.89 15.95 -0.09
C LYS A 127 -2.85 17.07 -0.19
N ALA A 128 -2.00 17.06 -1.21
CA ALA A 128 -0.99 18.09 -1.45
C ALA A 128 -1.62 19.48 -1.64
N GLN A 129 -2.70 19.58 -2.41
CA GLN A 129 -3.42 20.85 -2.63
C GLN A 129 -4.11 21.36 -1.36
N MET A 130 -4.57 20.47 -0.50
CA MET A 130 -5.27 20.81 0.73
C MET A 130 -4.34 20.99 1.95
N ALA A 131 -3.09 20.58 1.87
CA ALA A 131 -2.14 20.66 2.98
C ALA A 131 -2.02 22.07 3.58
N ASN A 132 -2.02 23.10 2.74
CA ASN A 132 -1.94 24.51 3.16
C ASN A 132 -3.30 25.16 3.47
N LYS A 133 -4.40 24.40 3.35
CA LYS A 133 -5.78 24.89 3.52
C LYS A 133 -6.53 24.23 4.67
N VAL A 134 -5.82 23.44 5.48
CA VAL A 134 -6.39 22.78 6.66
C VAL A 134 -6.90 23.83 7.64
N GLY A 135 -8.20 23.80 7.94
CA GLY A 135 -8.84 24.77 8.86
C GLY A 135 -9.36 26.06 8.19
N VAL A 136 -9.13 26.27 6.90
CA VAL A 136 -9.66 27.44 6.17
C VAL A 136 -11.04 27.07 5.60
N LYS A 137 -12.10 27.72 6.11
CA LYS A 137 -13.48 27.53 5.61
C LYS A 137 -13.76 28.31 4.33
N SER A 138 -13.21 29.51 4.24
CA SER A 138 -13.37 30.36 3.07
C SER A 138 -12.18 31.31 2.94
N GLU A 139 -11.84 31.64 1.72
CA GLU A 139 -10.81 32.60 1.41
C GLU A 139 -11.40 33.65 0.46
N THR A 140 -11.23 34.94 0.80
CA THR A 140 -11.68 36.04 -0.04
C THR A 140 -10.47 36.84 -0.50
N VAL A 141 -10.20 36.80 -1.80
CA VAL A 141 -9.13 37.59 -2.40
C VAL A 141 -9.77 38.58 -3.35
N SER A 142 -9.74 39.89 -2.96
CA SER A 142 -10.35 40.98 -3.73
C SER A 142 -11.87 40.76 -3.93
N ARG A 143 -12.32 40.53 -5.17
CA ARG A 143 -13.72 40.29 -5.50
C ARG A 143 -14.11 38.83 -5.68
N VAL A 144 -13.20 37.91 -5.44
CA VAL A 144 -13.43 36.46 -5.57
C VAL A 144 -13.45 35.83 -4.20
N SER A 145 -14.58 35.22 -3.84
CA SER A 145 -14.73 34.42 -2.62
C SER A 145 -14.71 32.95 -3.01
N VAL A 146 -13.80 32.19 -2.40
CA VAL A 146 -13.71 30.74 -2.58
C VAL A 146 -14.12 30.10 -1.25
N THR A 147 -15.18 29.30 -1.30
CA THR A 147 -15.63 28.52 -0.15
C THR A 147 -15.12 27.08 -0.33
N TYR A 148 -14.39 26.59 0.63
CA TYR A 148 -13.92 25.21 0.62
C TYR A 148 -14.97 24.29 1.23
N TYR A 149 -15.10 23.10 0.68
CA TYR A 149 -16.05 22.10 1.16
C TYR A 149 -15.74 21.74 2.61
N GLU A 150 -16.71 21.94 3.50
CA GLU A 150 -16.59 21.45 4.88
C GLU A 150 -16.70 19.93 4.87
N VAL A 151 -15.58 19.27 5.11
CA VAL A 151 -15.52 17.83 5.23
C VAL A 151 -16.04 17.46 6.63
N ASN A 152 -17.36 17.33 6.79
CA ASN A 152 -17.96 16.90 8.05
C ASN A 152 -17.50 15.46 8.35
N ARG A 153 -16.98 15.25 9.57
CA ARG A 153 -16.36 13.99 10.04
C ARG A 153 -17.26 12.77 9.99
N HIS A 154 -18.56 12.92 9.74
CA HIS A 154 -19.54 11.85 9.86
C HIS A 154 -20.13 11.33 8.55
N GLU A 155 -20.02 12.06 7.44
CA GLU A 155 -20.55 11.60 6.16
C GLU A 155 -19.54 11.88 5.04
N GLY A 156 -18.97 10.80 4.48
CA GLY A 156 -18.25 10.88 3.22
C GLY A 156 -16.78 11.26 3.27
N VAL A 157 -16.06 10.95 4.38
CA VAL A 157 -14.60 11.20 4.47
C VAL A 157 -13.87 9.92 4.82
N ILE A 158 -12.83 9.63 4.07
CA ILE A 158 -11.90 8.54 4.32
C ILE A 158 -10.49 9.15 4.39
N ASP A 159 -9.80 8.98 5.50
CA ASP A 159 -8.43 9.47 5.73
C ASP A 159 -8.25 10.98 5.38
N GLY A 160 -9.23 11.80 5.79
CA GLY A 160 -9.22 13.25 5.53
C GLY A 160 -9.53 13.66 4.08
N VAL A 161 -9.91 12.71 3.22
CA VAL A 161 -10.22 12.93 1.80
C VAL A 161 -11.68 12.62 1.53
N PRO A 162 -12.40 13.44 0.73
CA PRO A 162 -13.79 13.19 0.37
C PRO A 162 -14.00 11.79 -0.22
N SER A 163 -15.07 11.10 0.20
CA SER A 163 -15.34 9.71 -0.18
C SER A 163 -15.46 9.49 -1.69
N TYR A 164 -15.96 10.48 -2.44
CA TYR A 164 -16.07 10.38 -3.90
C TYR A 164 -14.72 10.18 -4.60
N LEU A 165 -13.62 10.70 -4.01
CA LEU A 165 -12.28 10.49 -4.54
C LEU A 165 -11.77 9.05 -4.35
N TRP A 166 -12.48 8.23 -3.55
CA TRP A 166 -12.19 6.82 -3.31
C TRP A 166 -13.10 5.88 -4.10
N SER A 167 -14.03 6.41 -4.94
CA SER A 167 -14.99 5.61 -5.71
C SER A 167 -14.34 4.61 -6.68
N PHE A 168 -13.09 4.86 -7.09
CA PHE A 168 -12.31 3.90 -7.88
C PHE A 168 -12.05 2.57 -7.16
N LEU A 169 -12.24 2.51 -5.83
CA LEU A 169 -12.10 1.29 -5.03
C LEU A 169 -13.37 0.43 -5.00
N ASP A 170 -14.54 0.97 -5.38
CA ASP A 170 -15.82 0.26 -5.27
C ASP A 170 -15.84 -1.10 -5.99
N PRO A 171 -15.27 -1.26 -7.21
CA PRO A 171 -15.23 -2.55 -7.90
C PRO A 171 -14.37 -3.61 -7.19
N TYR A 172 -13.48 -3.18 -6.29
CA TYR A 172 -12.50 -4.04 -5.62
C TYR A 172 -12.88 -4.41 -4.21
N ARG A 173 -14.01 -3.91 -3.69
CA ARG A 173 -14.50 -4.21 -2.33
C ARG A 173 -14.90 -5.67 -2.22
N LYS A 174 -14.35 -6.37 -1.24
CA LYS A 174 -14.70 -7.73 -0.89
C LYS A 174 -15.60 -7.76 0.35
N LEU A 175 -16.54 -8.68 0.38
CA LEU A 175 -17.36 -8.92 1.57
C LEU A 175 -16.47 -9.37 2.75
N ARG A 176 -16.74 -8.85 3.92
CA ARG A 176 -16.16 -9.33 5.17
C ARG A 176 -17.10 -10.42 5.71
N TRP A 177 -16.62 -11.64 5.73
CA TRP A 177 -17.27 -12.70 6.49
C TRP A 177 -16.85 -12.55 7.95
N VAL A 178 -17.80 -12.32 8.83
CA VAL A 178 -17.61 -12.25 10.29
C VAL A 178 -17.86 -13.63 10.87
#